data_7a2be17643b4b18b7fe0cf6b40caab9b
#
_entry.id   7a2be17643b4b18b7fe0cf6b40caab9b
#
_cell.length_a   1.000
_cell.length_b   1.000
_cell.length_c   1.000
_cell.angle_alpha   90.00
_cell.angle_beta   90.00
_cell.angle_gamma   90.00
#
_symmetry.space_group_name_H-M   'P 1'
#
loop_
_entity.id
_entity.type
_entity.pdbx_description
1 polymer ?
#
loop_
_entity_poly.entity_id
_entity_poly.type
_entity_poly.pdbx_seq_one_letter_code
_entity_poly.pdbx_strand_id
1 'polypeptide(L)'
;MKKNIAILATNGFEESELASPKAYLEEQGWNADIVSLKSGTIKAWKDGNWSNEYNVDVVLDEANEADYDALVLPGGVINPDSLRREEAAVNFVRSFFESKKPVAAICHGPQILVDADVLEGRKVTSFFSVKNDLKNAGAQWEDSEVVVDNGLVTSRNPNDLPAFNKKMVEEIKEGIHERQRV
;
A
#
# COMPACT_ATOMS: atom_id res chain seq x y z
N MET A 1 -5.22 -16.15 -14.16
CA MET A 1 -6.02 -15.04 -14.74
C MET A 1 -5.22 -13.77 -14.57
N LYS A 2 -5.36 -12.81 -15.49
CA LYS A 2 -4.74 -11.50 -15.37
C LYS A 2 -5.44 -10.74 -14.24
N LYS A 3 -4.65 -10.07 -13.38
CA LYS A 3 -5.14 -9.28 -12.26
C LYS A 3 -4.86 -7.80 -12.48
N ASN A 4 -5.66 -6.93 -11.88
CA ASN A 4 -5.47 -5.48 -11.89
C ASN A 4 -5.19 -5.03 -10.46
N ILE A 5 -4.08 -4.35 -10.24
CA ILE A 5 -3.64 -3.89 -8.93
C ILE A 5 -3.54 -2.37 -8.92
N ALA A 6 -4.14 -1.73 -7.94
CA ALA A 6 -3.95 -0.30 -7.69
C ALA A 6 -2.70 -0.09 -6.84
N ILE A 7 -1.86 0.85 -7.21
CA ILE A 7 -0.76 1.37 -6.39
C ILE A 7 -1.11 2.82 -6.07
N LEU A 8 -1.59 3.09 -4.86
CA LEU A 8 -1.96 4.44 -4.44
C LEU A 8 -0.74 5.19 -3.93
N ALA A 9 -0.35 6.22 -4.64
CA ALA A 9 0.81 7.04 -4.29
C ALA A 9 0.66 8.48 -4.79
N THR A 10 1.36 9.40 -4.12
CA THR A 10 1.54 10.80 -4.52
C THR A 10 3.02 11.19 -4.38
N ASN A 11 3.36 12.44 -4.58
CA ASN A 11 4.76 12.92 -4.49
C ASN A 11 5.43 12.52 -3.16
N GLY A 12 6.74 12.25 -3.23
CA GLY A 12 7.54 11.93 -2.06
C GLY A 12 7.42 10.49 -1.57
N PHE A 13 6.93 9.59 -2.42
CA PHE A 13 7.01 8.15 -2.15
C PHE A 13 8.46 7.66 -2.25
N GLU A 14 8.85 6.70 -1.42
CA GLU A 14 10.15 6.03 -1.56
C GLU A 14 10.18 5.24 -2.86
N GLU A 15 11.12 5.58 -3.75
CA GLU A 15 11.13 5.11 -5.15
C GLU A 15 11.11 3.58 -5.24
N SER A 16 11.94 2.91 -4.46
CA SER A 16 12.03 1.44 -4.49
C SER A 16 10.75 0.75 -4.04
N GLU A 17 9.99 1.38 -3.15
CA GLU A 17 8.76 0.82 -2.57
C GLU A 17 7.54 0.92 -3.52
N LEU A 18 7.66 1.67 -4.60
CA LEU A 18 6.72 1.65 -5.71
C LEU A 18 7.29 0.84 -6.89
N ALA A 19 8.52 1.14 -7.31
CA ALA A 19 9.11 0.54 -8.50
C ALA A 19 9.27 -0.97 -8.40
N SER A 20 9.76 -1.48 -7.26
CA SER A 20 9.98 -2.92 -7.06
C SER A 20 8.68 -3.73 -7.01
N PRO A 21 7.65 -3.36 -6.21
CA PRO A 21 6.37 -4.07 -6.25
C PRO A 21 5.70 -4.02 -7.63
N LYS A 22 5.70 -2.83 -8.29
CA LYS A 22 5.13 -2.69 -9.65
C LYS A 22 5.78 -3.66 -10.62
N ALA A 23 7.11 -3.67 -10.72
CA ALA A 23 7.84 -4.57 -11.59
C ALA A 23 7.55 -6.04 -11.27
N TYR A 24 7.52 -6.41 -9.99
CA TYR A 24 7.25 -7.77 -9.56
C TYR A 24 5.82 -8.25 -9.89
N LEU A 25 4.83 -7.35 -9.84
CA LEU A 25 3.46 -7.62 -10.27
C LEU A 25 3.36 -7.78 -11.80
N GLU A 26 4.05 -6.92 -12.55
CA GLU A 26 4.11 -6.98 -14.01
C GLU A 26 4.81 -8.26 -14.51
N GLU A 27 5.82 -8.76 -13.80
CA GLU A 27 6.46 -10.06 -14.06
C GLU A 27 5.47 -11.25 -13.93
N GLN A 28 4.41 -11.11 -13.11
CA GLN A 28 3.32 -12.09 -13.02
C GLN A 28 2.34 -12.01 -14.23
N GLY A 29 2.54 -11.05 -15.13
CA GLY A 29 1.62 -10.75 -16.24
C GLY A 29 0.38 -9.96 -15.80
N TRP A 30 0.42 -9.27 -14.67
CA TRP A 30 -0.67 -8.48 -14.11
C TRP A 30 -0.53 -6.99 -14.46
N ASN A 31 -1.62 -6.25 -14.41
CA ASN A 31 -1.59 -4.80 -14.47
C ASN A 31 -1.33 -4.21 -13.08
N ALA A 32 -0.52 -3.17 -13.02
CA ALA A 32 -0.28 -2.41 -11.81
C ALA A 32 -0.37 -0.91 -12.14
N ASP A 33 -1.54 -0.32 -11.89
CA ASP A 33 -1.83 1.07 -12.19
C ASP A 33 -1.42 1.98 -11.02
N ILE A 34 -0.72 3.06 -11.33
CA ILE A 34 -0.44 4.13 -10.37
C ILE A 34 -1.69 5.01 -10.28
N VAL A 35 -2.35 4.93 -9.14
CA VAL A 35 -3.50 5.78 -8.78
C VAL A 35 -2.98 6.94 -7.94
N SER A 36 -3.32 8.17 -8.31
CA SER A 36 -2.88 9.35 -7.57
C SER A 36 -3.94 10.45 -7.53
N LEU A 37 -3.70 11.47 -6.69
CA LEU A 37 -4.62 12.59 -6.43
C LEU A 37 -4.89 13.46 -7.67
N LYS A 38 -3.92 13.53 -8.60
CA LYS A 38 -4.00 14.38 -9.80
C LYS A 38 -3.38 13.66 -10.98
N SER A 39 -3.82 14.01 -12.17
CA SER A 39 -3.23 13.56 -13.44
C SER A 39 -1.80 14.11 -13.63
N GLY A 40 -1.06 13.52 -14.56
CA GLY A 40 0.30 13.90 -14.90
C GLY A 40 1.33 12.96 -14.28
N THR A 41 2.25 13.48 -13.50
CA THR A 41 3.32 12.69 -12.88
C THR A 41 3.37 12.88 -11.37
N ILE A 42 3.86 11.86 -10.67
CA ILE A 42 4.28 11.94 -9.27
C ILE A 42 5.80 11.76 -9.18
N LYS A 43 6.41 12.47 -8.24
CA LYS A 43 7.86 12.51 -8.08
C LYS A 43 8.30 11.68 -6.90
N ALA A 44 9.25 10.78 -7.14
CA ALA A 44 9.82 9.90 -6.14
C ALA A 44 10.81 10.62 -5.23
N TRP A 45 11.03 10.03 -4.06
CA TRP A 45 12.08 10.36 -3.11
C TRP A 45 13.06 9.19 -3.01
N LYS A 46 14.37 9.47 -3.06
CA LYS A 46 15.41 8.45 -2.98
C LYS A 46 16.69 9.05 -2.40
N ASP A 47 17.31 8.35 -1.46
CA ASP A 47 18.59 8.73 -0.88
C ASP A 47 18.65 10.19 -0.40
N GLY A 48 17.58 10.69 0.21
CA GLY A 48 17.50 12.05 0.74
C GLY A 48 17.24 13.15 -0.30
N ASN A 49 16.90 12.79 -1.53
CA ASN A 49 16.64 13.75 -2.62
C ASN A 49 15.41 13.37 -3.44
N TRP A 50 14.86 14.37 -4.15
CA TRP A 50 13.91 14.12 -5.21
C TRP A 50 14.56 13.32 -6.34
N SER A 51 13.83 12.32 -6.85
CA SER A 51 14.30 11.38 -7.85
C SER A 51 13.40 11.38 -9.10
N ASN A 52 13.18 10.22 -9.70
CA ASN A 52 12.46 10.06 -10.95
C ASN A 52 10.97 10.45 -10.84
N GLU A 53 10.39 10.78 -11.98
CA GLU A 53 8.96 10.98 -12.13
C GLU A 53 8.29 9.74 -12.72
N TYR A 54 7.08 9.46 -12.25
CA TYR A 54 6.25 8.33 -12.66
C TYR A 54 4.91 8.85 -13.16
N ASN A 55 4.46 8.36 -14.30
CA ASN A 55 3.15 8.72 -14.84
C ASN A 55 2.03 8.20 -13.93
N VAL A 56 1.02 9.01 -13.73
CA VAL A 56 -0.24 8.59 -13.09
C VAL A 56 -1.10 7.93 -14.15
N ASP A 57 -1.47 6.68 -13.91
CA ASP A 57 -2.31 5.91 -14.82
C ASP A 57 -3.79 6.26 -14.65
N VAL A 58 -4.25 6.43 -13.40
CA VAL A 58 -5.64 6.75 -13.06
C VAL A 58 -5.68 7.82 -11.97
N VAL A 59 -6.52 8.83 -12.15
CA VAL A 59 -6.79 9.83 -11.11
C VAL A 59 -7.75 9.23 -10.08
N LEU A 60 -7.51 9.49 -8.81
CA LEU A 60 -8.25 8.89 -7.71
C LEU A 60 -9.77 9.10 -7.82
N ASP A 61 -10.21 10.28 -8.26
CA ASP A 61 -11.63 10.59 -8.43
C ASP A 61 -12.33 9.75 -9.53
N GLU A 62 -11.53 9.14 -10.41
CA GLU A 62 -12.00 8.23 -11.48
C GLU A 62 -11.74 6.76 -11.15
N ALA A 63 -10.97 6.49 -10.09
CA ALA A 63 -10.63 5.13 -9.67
C ALA A 63 -11.81 4.47 -8.94
N ASN A 64 -12.18 3.27 -9.38
CA ASN A 64 -13.17 2.47 -8.70
C ASN A 64 -12.49 1.22 -8.10
N GLU A 65 -12.63 0.99 -6.80
CA GLU A 65 -12.11 -0.20 -6.13
C GLU A 65 -12.55 -1.51 -6.82
N ALA A 66 -13.78 -1.53 -7.39
CA ALA A 66 -14.31 -2.71 -8.07
C ALA A 66 -13.49 -3.14 -9.30
N ASP A 67 -12.71 -2.24 -9.91
CA ASP A 67 -11.88 -2.51 -11.08
C ASP A 67 -10.53 -3.17 -10.71
N TYR A 68 -10.23 -3.28 -9.41
CA TYR A 68 -8.97 -3.80 -8.91
C TYR A 68 -9.14 -5.06 -8.05
N ASP A 69 -8.15 -5.95 -8.12
CA ASP A 69 -8.08 -7.16 -7.31
C ASP A 69 -7.36 -6.95 -5.97
N ALA A 70 -6.51 -5.93 -5.87
CA ALA A 70 -5.71 -5.62 -4.70
C ALA A 70 -5.20 -4.19 -4.69
N LEU A 71 -4.72 -3.74 -3.52
CA LEU A 71 -4.12 -2.41 -3.30
C LEU A 71 -2.71 -2.53 -2.77
N VAL A 72 -1.80 -1.67 -3.27
CA VAL A 72 -0.44 -1.48 -2.76
C VAL A 72 -0.26 -0.05 -2.27
N LEU A 73 0.32 0.11 -1.09
CA LEU A 73 0.58 1.38 -0.42
C LEU A 73 2.09 1.54 -0.18
N PRO A 74 2.82 2.18 -1.10
CA PRO A 74 4.21 2.55 -0.89
C PRO A 74 4.39 3.50 0.30
N GLY A 75 5.61 3.53 0.84
CA GLY A 75 5.97 4.45 1.90
C GLY A 75 6.60 5.75 1.41
N GLY A 76 7.74 6.10 1.99
CA GLY A 76 8.23 7.47 2.03
C GLY A 76 7.51 8.24 3.14
N VAL A 77 8.04 9.36 3.57
CA VAL A 77 7.41 10.15 4.64
C VAL A 77 6.32 11.07 4.08
N ILE A 78 6.60 11.76 2.98
CA ILE A 78 5.70 12.77 2.40
C ILE A 78 4.43 12.13 1.80
N ASN A 79 4.59 11.00 1.09
CA ASN A 79 3.52 10.35 0.37
C ASN A 79 2.34 9.94 1.28
N PRO A 80 2.51 9.08 2.29
CA PRO A 80 1.37 8.69 3.13
C PRO A 80 0.86 9.84 4.01
N ASP A 81 1.70 10.78 4.43
CA ASP A 81 1.26 11.97 5.15
C ASP A 81 0.34 12.85 4.29
N SER A 82 0.62 12.97 3.00
CA SER A 82 -0.23 13.72 2.07
C SER A 82 -1.54 12.97 1.78
N LEU A 83 -1.47 11.65 1.54
CA LEU A 83 -2.66 10.85 1.22
C LEU A 83 -3.65 10.77 2.38
N ARG A 84 -3.18 10.61 3.62
CA ARG A 84 -4.05 10.47 4.80
C ARG A 84 -4.92 11.71 5.10
N ARG A 85 -4.57 12.88 4.56
CA ARG A 85 -5.36 14.12 4.68
C ARG A 85 -6.50 14.21 3.67
N GLU A 86 -6.49 13.36 2.65
CA GLU A 86 -7.48 13.36 1.58
C GLU A 86 -8.53 12.29 1.87
N GLU A 87 -9.74 12.72 2.18
CA GLU A 87 -10.86 11.82 2.52
C GLU A 87 -11.11 10.78 1.41
N ALA A 88 -11.00 11.18 0.14
CA ALA A 88 -11.16 10.27 -0.99
C ALA A 88 -10.10 9.15 -0.98
N ALA A 89 -8.85 9.46 -0.62
CA ALA A 89 -7.78 8.46 -0.54
C ALA A 89 -8.02 7.49 0.63
N VAL A 90 -8.42 8.00 1.79
CA VAL A 90 -8.77 7.18 2.96
C VAL A 90 -9.93 6.24 2.66
N ASN A 91 -11.00 6.75 2.03
CA ASN A 91 -12.16 5.97 1.63
C ASN A 91 -11.81 4.92 0.57
N PHE A 92 -10.97 5.25 -0.40
CA PHE A 92 -10.49 4.30 -1.39
C PHE A 92 -9.70 3.15 -0.75
N VAL A 93 -8.82 3.43 0.21
CA VAL A 93 -8.13 2.40 0.99
C VAL A 93 -9.12 1.53 1.75
N ARG A 94 -10.05 2.14 2.50
CA ARG A 94 -11.05 1.43 3.31
C ARG A 94 -11.91 0.47 2.47
N SER A 95 -12.29 0.85 1.26
CA SER A 95 -13.14 0.05 0.37
C SER A 95 -12.54 -1.30 0.02
N PHE A 96 -11.20 -1.45 -0.04
CA PHE A 96 -10.55 -2.75 -0.25
C PHE A 96 -10.73 -3.69 0.96
N PHE A 97 -10.73 -3.15 2.17
CA PHE A 97 -11.00 -3.95 3.37
C PHE A 97 -12.48 -4.36 3.43
N GLU A 98 -13.39 -3.46 3.12
CA GLU A 98 -14.83 -3.75 3.04
C GLU A 98 -15.14 -4.84 2.00
N SER A 99 -14.43 -4.81 0.86
CA SER A 99 -14.53 -5.82 -0.19
C SER A 99 -13.65 -7.05 0.04
N LYS A 100 -12.95 -7.12 1.19
CA LYS A 100 -12.09 -8.23 1.60
C LYS A 100 -10.96 -8.54 0.62
N LYS A 101 -10.50 -7.55 -0.13
CA LYS A 101 -9.42 -7.66 -1.10
C LYS A 101 -8.06 -7.47 -0.43
N PRO A 102 -6.99 -8.12 -0.93
CA PRO A 102 -5.65 -7.96 -0.38
C PRO A 102 -5.18 -6.51 -0.40
N VAL A 103 -4.51 -6.11 0.68
CA VAL A 103 -3.82 -4.83 0.79
C VAL A 103 -2.39 -5.07 1.25
N ALA A 104 -1.43 -4.46 0.57
CA ALA A 104 -0.02 -4.54 0.91
C ALA A 104 0.54 -3.15 1.17
N ALA A 105 1.11 -2.91 2.37
CA ALA A 105 1.64 -1.61 2.78
C ALA A 105 3.06 -1.75 3.34
N ILE A 106 3.95 -0.85 2.96
CA ILE A 106 5.36 -0.90 3.38
C ILE A 106 5.83 0.41 3.98
N CYS A 107 6.75 0.33 4.95
CA CYS A 107 7.45 1.45 5.56
C CYS A 107 6.50 2.40 6.30
N HIS A 108 6.33 3.64 5.81
CA HIS A 108 5.35 4.60 6.33
C HIS A 108 3.96 4.43 5.68
N GLY A 109 3.83 3.61 4.63
CA GLY A 109 2.54 3.34 3.98
C GLY A 109 1.41 2.94 4.93
N PRO A 110 1.66 2.14 5.99
CA PRO A 110 0.62 1.80 6.97
C PRO A 110 -0.01 2.98 7.73
N GLN A 111 0.55 4.20 7.69
CA GLN A 111 -0.05 5.36 8.34
C GLN A 111 -1.47 5.65 7.87
N ILE A 112 -1.77 5.50 6.58
CA ILE A 112 -3.13 5.76 6.06
C ILE A 112 -4.15 4.73 6.59
N LEU A 113 -3.69 3.55 7.01
CA LEU A 113 -4.56 2.52 7.60
C LEU A 113 -5.12 2.95 8.96
N VAL A 114 -4.43 3.86 9.67
CA VAL A 114 -4.92 4.49 10.90
C VAL A 114 -6.17 5.30 10.60
N ASP A 115 -6.11 6.16 9.58
CA ASP A 115 -7.22 7.04 9.19
C ASP A 115 -8.36 6.26 8.51
N ALA A 116 -8.04 5.14 7.85
CA ALA A 116 -9.04 4.22 7.31
C ALA A 116 -9.77 3.38 8.38
N ASP A 117 -9.31 3.43 9.65
CA ASP A 117 -9.91 2.71 10.80
C ASP A 117 -10.03 1.20 10.56
N VAL A 118 -8.93 0.56 10.14
CA VAL A 118 -8.90 -0.85 9.75
C VAL A 118 -7.88 -1.69 10.54
N LEU A 119 -7.29 -1.13 11.60
CA LEU A 119 -6.15 -1.75 12.29
C LEU A 119 -6.49 -2.49 13.59
N GLU A 120 -7.71 -2.33 14.14
CA GLU A 120 -8.08 -2.91 15.43
C GLU A 120 -7.85 -4.43 15.48
N GLY A 121 -6.99 -4.85 16.40
CA GLY A 121 -6.67 -6.27 16.64
C GLY A 121 -5.84 -6.95 15.54
N ARG A 122 -5.35 -6.24 14.51
CA ARG A 122 -4.52 -6.81 13.45
C ARG A 122 -3.06 -6.90 13.83
N LYS A 123 -2.40 -7.95 13.37
CA LYS A 123 -0.93 -8.05 13.42
C LYS A 123 -0.34 -7.29 12.26
N VAL A 124 0.62 -6.40 12.56
CA VAL A 124 1.26 -5.55 11.54
C VAL A 124 2.71 -5.29 11.88
N THR A 125 3.47 -4.90 10.86
CA THR A 125 4.75 -4.21 11.00
C THR A 125 4.75 -2.91 10.20
N SER A 126 5.76 -2.09 10.36
CA SER A 126 5.95 -0.84 9.64
C SER A 126 7.36 -0.32 9.83
N PHE A 127 7.69 0.80 9.20
CA PHE A 127 8.85 1.57 9.63
C PHE A 127 8.74 1.91 11.12
N PHE A 128 9.85 1.85 11.83
CA PHE A 128 9.86 1.91 13.29
C PHE A 128 9.21 3.18 13.85
N SER A 129 9.36 4.33 13.20
CA SER A 129 8.78 5.60 13.68
C SER A 129 7.24 5.60 13.69
N VAL A 130 6.60 4.74 12.89
CA VAL A 130 5.14 4.62 12.79
C VAL A 130 4.53 3.65 13.82
N LYS A 131 5.38 2.89 14.51
CA LYS A 131 4.97 1.85 15.47
C LYS A 131 3.90 2.30 16.46
N ASN A 132 4.10 3.46 17.08
CA ASN A 132 3.19 3.93 18.12
C ASN A 132 1.85 4.38 17.54
N ASP A 133 1.83 4.94 16.33
CA ASP A 133 0.60 5.32 15.64
C ASP A 133 -0.28 4.09 15.39
N LEU A 134 0.32 3.00 14.88
CA LEU A 134 -0.39 1.75 14.61
C LEU A 134 -0.88 1.08 15.90
N LYS A 135 -0.06 1.07 16.96
CA LYS A 135 -0.46 0.54 18.28
C LYS A 135 -1.61 1.33 18.90
N ASN A 136 -1.58 2.65 18.78
CA ASN A 136 -2.67 3.50 19.27
C ASN A 136 -3.96 3.31 18.48
N ALA A 137 -3.86 2.87 17.22
CA ALA A 137 -5.00 2.45 16.39
C ALA A 137 -5.44 0.98 16.64
N GLY A 138 -4.96 0.34 17.70
CA GLY A 138 -5.37 -1.00 18.13
C GLY A 138 -4.58 -2.16 17.51
N ALA A 139 -3.55 -1.89 16.71
CA ALA A 139 -2.76 -2.95 16.09
C ALA A 139 -1.78 -3.64 17.05
N GLN A 140 -1.52 -4.90 16.81
CA GLN A 140 -0.45 -5.69 17.41
C GLN A 140 0.80 -5.58 16.55
N TRP A 141 1.67 -4.61 16.87
CA TRP A 141 2.87 -4.34 16.09
C TRP A 141 4.01 -5.28 16.48
N GLU A 142 4.69 -5.86 15.49
CA GLU A 142 5.90 -6.65 15.69
C GLU A 142 7.03 -6.22 14.75
N ASP A 143 8.28 -6.39 15.18
CA ASP A 143 9.46 -6.11 14.34
C ASP A 143 9.80 -7.34 13.52
N SER A 144 9.22 -7.43 12.33
CA SER A 144 9.43 -8.54 11.39
C SER A 144 9.56 -8.02 9.97
N GLU A 145 10.33 -8.69 9.13
CA GLU A 145 10.53 -8.28 7.73
C GLU A 145 9.21 -8.27 6.93
N VAL A 146 8.28 -9.16 7.27
CA VAL A 146 6.94 -9.20 6.68
C VAL A 146 5.97 -9.80 7.69
N VAL A 147 4.79 -9.18 7.80
CA VAL A 147 3.67 -9.67 8.58
C VAL A 147 2.46 -9.78 7.68
N VAL A 148 1.77 -10.93 7.78
CA VAL A 148 0.54 -11.19 7.04
C VAL A 148 -0.60 -11.44 8.04
N ASP A 149 -1.68 -10.70 7.88
CA ASP A 149 -2.89 -10.88 8.68
C ASP A 149 -4.15 -10.75 7.81
N ASN A 150 -4.73 -11.90 7.46
CA ASN A 150 -6.01 -11.98 6.73
C ASN A 150 -6.08 -11.05 5.50
N GLY A 151 -5.13 -11.17 4.58
CA GLY A 151 -5.06 -10.37 3.36
C GLY A 151 -4.34 -9.02 3.49
N LEU A 152 -3.97 -8.60 4.71
CA LEU A 152 -3.09 -7.45 4.91
C LEU A 152 -1.63 -7.91 5.01
N VAL A 153 -0.78 -7.42 4.11
CA VAL A 153 0.67 -7.63 4.11
C VAL A 153 1.37 -6.35 4.51
N THR A 154 2.24 -6.40 5.51
CA THR A 154 3.03 -5.24 5.91
C THR A 154 4.51 -5.56 6.01
N SER A 155 5.38 -4.58 5.70
CA SER A 155 6.85 -4.64 5.82
C SER A 155 7.43 -3.32 6.31
N ARG A 156 8.72 -3.31 6.69
CA ARG A 156 9.33 -2.20 7.45
C ARG A 156 10.02 -1.15 6.59
N ASN A 157 10.76 -1.56 5.56
CA ASN A 157 11.64 -0.68 4.81
C ASN A 157 12.08 -1.36 3.49
N PRO A 158 12.85 -0.67 2.61
CA PRO A 158 13.28 -1.24 1.32
C PRO A 158 14.07 -2.55 1.40
N ASN A 159 14.75 -2.83 2.49
CA ASN A 159 15.49 -4.11 2.63
C ASN A 159 14.55 -5.31 2.70
N ASP A 160 13.30 -5.09 3.09
CA ASP A 160 12.28 -6.14 3.22
C ASP A 160 11.53 -6.41 1.89
N LEU A 161 11.80 -5.65 0.83
CA LEU A 161 11.09 -5.77 -0.46
C LEU A 161 11.04 -7.18 -1.04
N PRO A 162 12.10 -8.02 -0.96
CA PRO A 162 12.01 -9.40 -1.45
C PRO A 162 10.92 -10.22 -0.74
N ALA A 163 10.83 -10.15 0.59
CA ALA A 163 9.80 -10.83 1.38
C ALA A 163 8.42 -10.21 1.16
N PHE A 164 8.35 -8.87 1.14
CA PHE A 164 7.12 -8.11 0.86
C PHE A 164 6.51 -8.48 -0.48
N ASN A 165 7.27 -8.40 -1.57
CA ASN A 165 6.79 -8.70 -2.92
C ASN A 165 6.27 -10.13 -3.05
N LYS A 166 7.00 -11.09 -2.46
CA LYS A 166 6.61 -12.49 -2.45
C LYS A 166 5.27 -12.69 -1.75
N LYS A 167 5.13 -12.17 -0.52
CA LYS A 167 3.90 -12.32 0.27
C LYS A 167 2.72 -11.56 -0.33
N MET A 168 2.95 -10.36 -0.87
CA MET A 168 1.94 -9.60 -1.61
C MET A 168 1.35 -10.44 -2.76
N VAL A 169 2.20 -11.05 -3.58
CA VAL A 169 1.74 -11.89 -4.72
C VAL A 169 1.03 -13.17 -4.23
N GLU A 170 1.47 -13.78 -3.13
CA GLU A 170 0.80 -14.93 -2.52
C GLU A 170 -0.64 -14.57 -2.13
N GLU A 171 -0.83 -13.50 -1.35
CA GLU A 171 -2.17 -13.04 -0.89
C GLU A 171 -3.06 -12.62 -2.08
N ILE A 172 -2.51 -11.94 -3.09
CA ILE A 172 -3.26 -11.58 -4.31
C ILE A 172 -3.71 -12.81 -5.09
N LYS A 173 -2.91 -13.87 -5.14
CA LYS A 173 -3.29 -15.15 -5.77
C LYS A 173 -4.41 -15.85 -5.03
N GLU A 174 -4.42 -15.77 -3.71
CA GLU A 174 -5.51 -16.32 -2.88
C GLU A 174 -6.83 -15.57 -3.12
N GLY A 175 -6.77 -14.27 -3.39
CA GLY A 175 -7.94 -13.44 -3.75
C GLY A 175 -8.68 -12.91 -2.53
N ILE A 176 -10.00 -13.16 -2.45
CA ILE A 176 -10.84 -12.64 -1.37
C ILE A 176 -10.52 -13.33 -0.05
N HIS A 177 -10.28 -12.55 0.98
CA HIS A 177 -9.98 -13.02 2.34
C HIS A 177 -11.21 -12.86 3.24
N GLU A 178 -12.00 -13.93 3.39
CA GLU A 178 -13.28 -13.89 4.14
C GLU A 178 -13.14 -13.41 5.59
N ARG A 179 -11.96 -13.53 6.18
CA ARG A 179 -11.67 -13.07 7.53
C ARG A 179 -11.15 -11.63 7.60
N GLN A 180 -10.90 -10.99 6.45
CA GLN A 180 -10.55 -9.59 6.41
C GLN A 180 -11.73 -8.76 6.91
N ARG A 181 -11.44 -7.72 7.68
CA ARG A 181 -12.44 -6.89 8.35
C ARG A 181 -12.02 -5.42 8.32
N VAL A 182 -12.98 -4.58 8.48
CA VAL A 182 -12.83 -3.16 8.79
C VAL A 182 -12.86 -2.99 10.30
#